data_b53994cb95d141233629df7bc5195a58
#
_entry.id   b53994cb95d141233629df7bc5195a58
#
_cell.length_a   1.000
_cell.length_b   1.000
_cell.length_c   1.000
_cell.angle_alpha   90.00
_cell.angle_beta   90.00
_cell.angle_gamma   90.00
#
_symmetry.space_group_name_H-M   'P 1'
#
loop_
_entity.id
_entity.type
_entity.pdbx_description
1 polymer ?
#
loop_
_entity_poly.entity_id
_entity_poly.type
_entity_poly.pdbx_seq_one_letter_code
_entity_poly.pdbx_strand_id
1 'polypeptide(L)'
;TGRALADALQKMPPGEPLACRAACAWCCHLTVVVSVPEVLRLAEHLRRALSPAALDALQARCEARAAERRTMSIVRWERTRREPCVLLVDNQCSAYEARPLACRAANSVDATACEAGHADSNRSIPAYLPQLSIYGQTRDLIGQVLRTRGGPGPLELSAALAIALRAPAAPLAAATWSAAAYERPPGGR
;
A
#
# COMPACT_ATOMS: atom_id res chain seq x y z
N THR A 1 -11.77 -14.94 -0.60
CA THR A 1 -10.33 -14.58 -0.64
C THR A 1 -9.76 -14.33 0.76
N GLY A 2 -10.47 -13.60 1.65
CA GLY A 2 -9.97 -13.30 2.99
C GLY A 2 -9.80 -14.51 3.89
N ARG A 3 -10.72 -15.48 3.82
CA ARG A 3 -10.69 -16.70 4.63
C ARG A 3 -9.53 -17.61 4.25
N ALA A 4 -9.31 -17.87 2.96
CA ALA A 4 -8.22 -18.70 2.47
C ALA A 4 -6.84 -18.11 2.83
N LEU A 5 -6.68 -16.79 2.78
CA LEU A 5 -5.44 -16.13 3.22
C LEU A 5 -5.24 -16.26 4.73
N ALA A 6 -6.28 -16.08 5.53
CA ALA A 6 -6.22 -16.27 6.98
C ALA A 6 -5.83 -17.70 7.34
N ASP A 7 -6.43 -18.72 6.68
CA ASP A 7 -6.11 -20.12 6.89
C ASP A 7 -4.66 -20.46 6.50
N ALA A 8 -4.16 -19.86 5.40
CA ALA A 8 -2.78 -20.04 4.97
C ALA A 8 -1.80 -19.42 5.99
N LEU A 9 -2.11 -18.25 6.51
CA LEU A 9 -1.29 -17.58 7.53
C LEU A 9 -1.26 -18.36 8.85
N GLN A 10 -2.37 -18.98 9.26
CA GLN A 10 -2.42 -19.83 10.47
C GLN A 10 -1.59 -21.11 10.34
N LYS A 11 -1.43 -21.63 9.12
CA LYS A 11 -0.65 -22.85 8.84
C LYS A 11 0.83 -22.57 8.59
N MET A 12 1.28 -21.33 8.71
CA MET A 12 2.71 -21.01 8.57
C MET A 12 3.53 -21.69 9.65
N PRO A 13 4.72 -22.19 9.30
CA PRO A 13 5.63 -22.73 10.30
C PRO A 13 6.00 -21.64 11.31
N PRO A 14 6.24 -22.01 12.58
CA PRO A 14 6.76 -21.08 13.57
C PRO A 14 8.11 -20.53 13.06
N GLY A 15 8.26 -19.23 13.09
CA GLY A 15 9.48 -18.52 12.70
C GLY A 15 10.05 -17.73 13.87
N GLU A 16 11.13 -17.03 13.61
CA GLU A 16 11.63 -16.05 14.56
C GLU A 16 10.53 -14.99 14.85
N PRO A 17 10.40 -14.52 16.08
CA PRO A 17 9.44 -13.50 16.43
C PRO A 17 9.65 -12.25 15.56
N LEU A 18 8.58 -11.71 15.00
CA LEU A 18 8.66 -10.47 14.25
C LEU A 18 9.05 -9.32 15.20
N ALA A 19 10.02 -8.51 14.78
CA ALA A 19 10.41 -7.30 15.47
C ALA A 19 9.40 -6.15 15.26
N CYS A 20 8.44 -6.34 14.37
CA CYS A 20 7.35 -5.40 14.10
C CYS A 20 6.45 -5.24 15.32
N ARG A 21 6.22 -4.02 15.77
CA ARG A 21 5.38 -3.68 16.91
C ARG A 21 4.56 -2.41 16.65
N ALA A 22 3.64 -2.08 17.54
CA ALA A 22 2.95 -0.80 17.49
C ALA A 22 3.94 0.37 17.46
N ALA A 23 3.64 1.39 16.71
CA ALA A 23 4.50 2.55 16.44
C ALA A 23 5.84 2.25 15.71
N CYS A 24 6.05 1.03 15.20
CA CYS A 24 7.12 0.75 14.26
C CYS A 24 6.69 1.21 12.85
N ALA A 25 7.38 2.21 12.29
CA ALA A 25 6.96 2.88 11.06
C ALA A 25 8.01 2.82 9.93
N TRP A 26 9.13 2.11 10.08
CA TRP A 26 10.22 2.11 9.08
C TRP A 26 9.74 1.72 7.67
N CYS A 27 8.91 0.70 7.55
CA CYS A 27 8.33 0.28 6.27
C CYS A 27 7.29 1.27 5.70
N CYS A 28 6.77 2.19 6.51
CA CYS A 28 5.84 3.24 6.05
C CYS A 28 6.53 4.37 5.29
N HIS A 29 7.83 4.28 5.04
CA HIS A 29 8.59 5.20 4.18
C HIS A 29 8.93 4.57 2.81
N LEU A 30 8.43 3.38 2.54
CA LEU A 30 8.60 2.70 1.26
C LEU A 30 7.44 3.03 0.31
N THR A 31 7.72 2.96 -1.00
CA THR A 31 6.66 3.08 -2.01
C THR A 31 5.71 1.88 -1.89
N VAL A 32 4.44 2.16 -1.73
CA VAL A 32 3.40 1.13 -1.63
C VAL A 32 2.67 0.99 -2.95
N VAL A 33 2.62 -0.23 -3.46
CA VAL A 33 1.86 -0.60 -4.67
C VAL A 33 0.58 -1.31 -4.27
N VAL A 34 -0.53 -0.91 -4.89
CA VAL A 34 -1.87 -1.42 -4.59
C VAL A 34 -2.61 -1.84 -5.85
N SER A 35 -3.57 -2.73 -5.71
CA SER A 35 -4.58 -3.03 -6.72
C SER A 35 -5.83 -2.18 -6.53
N VAL A 36 -6.67 -2.07 -7.56
CA VAL A 36 -7.95 -1.33 -7.48
C VAL A 36 -8.84 -1.82 -6.33
N PRO A 37 -9.07 -3.14 -6.09
CA PRO A 37 -9.87 -3.58 -4.95
C PRO A 37 -9.32 -3.14 -3.60
N GLU A 38 -8.00 -3.12 -3.46
CA GLU A 38 -7.36 -2.70 -2.21
C GLU A 38 -7.58 -1.22 -1.95
N VAL A 39 -7.39 -0.37 -2.96
CA VAL A 39 -7.56 1.08 -2.79
C VAL A 39 -9.02 1.46 -2.56
N LEU A 40 -9.98 0.78 -3.21
CA LEU A 40 -11.41 1.01 -2.98
C LEU A 40 -11.82 0.62 -1.56
N ARG A 41 -11.37 -0.55 -1.09
CA ARG A 41 -11.59 -0.98 0.30
C ARG A 41 -10.96 -0.01 1.30
N LEU A 42 -9.77 0.49 1.00
CA LEU A 42 -9.08 1.47 1.82
C LEU A 42 -9.84 2.80 1.88
N ALA A 43 -10.29 3.31 0.73
CA ALA A 43 -11.07 4.54 0.66
C ALA A 43 -12.41 4.42 1.41
N GLU A 44 -13.09 3.27 1.30
CA GLU A 44 -14.30 2.99 2.05
C GLU A 44 -14.07 2.97 3.57
N HIS A 45 -12.98 2.33 4.02
CA HIS A 45 -12.59 2.32 5.42
C HIS A 45 -12.33 3.74 5.94
N LEU A 46 -11.55 4.53 5.20
CA LEU A 46 -11.20 5.90 5.57
C LEU A 46 -12.42 6.83 5.65
N ARG A 47 -13.38 6.69 4.74
CA ARG A 47 -14.64 7.45 4.78
C ARG A 47 -15.48 7.14 6.02
N ARG A 48 -15.38 5.94 6.56
CA ARG A 48 -16.09 5.56 7.79
C ARG A 48 -15.32 5.96 9.05
N ALA A 49 -14.01 5.98 8.99
CA ALA A 49 -13.15 6.20 10.16
C ALA A 49 -12.80 7.66 10.41
N LEU A 50 -12.79 8.50 9.36
CA LEU A 50 -12.34 9.88 9.44
C LEU A 50 -13.52 10.87 9.40
N SER A 51 -13.35 12.00 10.09
CA SER A 51 -14.25 13.14 9.91
C SER A 51 -14.10 13.74 8.50
N PRO A 52 -15.12 14.47 7.97
CA PRO A 52 -15.02 15.11 6.67
C PRO A 52 -13.77 15.97 6.52
N ALA A 53 -13.44 16.81 7.49
CA ALA A 53 -12.25 17.66 7.46
C ALA A 53 -10.93 16.86 7.42
N ALA A 54 -10.85 15.74 8.16
CA ALA A 54 -9.68 14.86 8.12
C ALA A 54 -9.57 14.11 6.77
N LEU A 55 -10.70 13.77 6.16
CA LEU A 55 -10.74 13.15 4.85
C LEU A 55 -10.28 14.12 3.75
N ASP A 56 -10.74 15.38 3.80
CA ASP A 56 -10.30 16.44 2.87
C ASP A 56 -8.81 16.72 3.01
N ALA A 57 -8.30 16.78 4.23
CA ALA A 57 -6.86 16.94 4.48
C ALA A 57 -6.04 15.75 3.95
N LEU A 58 -6.55 14.52 4.10
CA LEU A 58 -5.93 13.34 3.53
C LEU A 58 -5.95 13.38 2.00
N GLN A 59 -7.09 13.75 1.40
CA GLN A 59 -7.22 13.92 -0.04
C GLN A 59 -6.16 14.88 -0.58
N ALA A 60 -6.02 16.05 0.03
CA ALA A 60 -5.02 17.04 -0.36
C ALA A 60 -3.58 16.50 -0.27
N ARG A 61 -3.25 15.75 0.81
CA ARG A 61 -1.93 15.10 0.93
C ARG A 61 -1.69 14.06 -0.17
N CYS A 62 -2.69 13.26 -0.49
CA CYS A 62 -2.61 12.27 -1.57
C CYS A 62 -2.36 12.94 -2.92
N GLU A 63 -3.06 14.04 -3.21
CA GLU A 63 -2.91 14.79 -4.47
C GLU A 63 -1.53 15.44 -4.59
N ALA A 64 -1.06 16.08 -3.53
CA ALA A 64 0.26 16.68 -3.48
C ALA A 64 1.36 15.62 -3.71
N ARG A 65 1.28 14.47 -3.02
CA ARG A 65 2.21 13.37 -3.19
C ARG A 65 2.17 12.79 -4.60
N ALA A 66 0.97 12.60 -5.16
CA ALA A 66 0.81 12.11 -6.53
C ALA A 66 1.37 13.09 -7.56
N ALA A 67 1.21 14.39 -7.36
CA ALA A 67 1.78 15.42 -8.20
C ALA A 67 3.32 15.39 -8.17
N GLU A 68 3.91 15.36 -7.00
CA GLU A 68 5.35 15.26 -6.80
C GLU A 68 5.93 13.99 -7.42
N ARG A 69 5.25 12.84 -7.22
CA ARG A 69 5.66 11.55 -7.77
C ARG A 69 5.72 11.55 -9.30
N ARG A 70 4.85 12.30 -9.99
CA ARG A 70 4.86 12.43 -11.46
C ARG A 70 6.09 13.15 -12.01
N THR A 71 6.77 13.94 -11.21
CA THR A 71 7.96 14.70 -11.65
C THR A 71 9.25 13.89 -11.64
N MET A 72 9.22 12.65 -11.13
CA MET A 72 10.40 11.81 -10.96
C MET A 72 10.22 10.43 -11.58
N SER A 73 11.33 9.82 -12.03
CA SER A 73 11.33 8.38 -12.33
C SER A 73 11.15 7.55 -11.06
N ILE A 74 10.64 6.33 -11.18
CA ILE A 74 10.47 5.42 -10.03
C ILE A 74 11.78 5.19 -9.29
N VAL A 75 12.85 4.96 -10.04
CA VAL A 75 14.19 4.69 -9.48
C VAL A 75 14.71 5.88 -8.67
N ARG A 76 14.55 7.10 -9.20
CA ARG A 76 14.96 8.32 -8.49
C ARG A 76 14.12 8.52 -7.23
N TRP A 77 12.81 8.36 -7.33
CA TRP A 77 11.89 8.45 -6.21
C TRP A 77 12.29 7.52 -5.06
N GLU A 78 12.45 6.23 -5.33
CA GLU A 78 12.80 5.23 -4.33
C GLU A 78 14.16 5.47 -3.67
N ARG A 79 15.11 6.06 -4.41
CA ARG A 79 16.45 6.36 -3.87
C ARG A 79 16.52 7.65 -3.07
N THR A 80 15.74 8.66 -3.43
CA THR A 80 15.91 10.01 -2.87
C THR A 80 14.81 10.42 -1.91
N ARG A 81 13.67 9.75 -1.93
CA ARG A 81 12.52 10.08 -1.10
C ARG A 81 12.31 9.06 0.01
N ARG A 82 12.34 9.56 1.23
CA ARG A 82 12.04 8.84 2.47
C ARG A 82 10.85 9.45 3.19
N GLU A 83 9.97 10.05 2.42
CA GLU A 83 8.77 10.70 2.95
C GLU A 83 7.83 9.65 3.56
N PRO A 84 7.24 9.93 4.71
CA PRO A 84 6.30 9.02 5.34
C PRO A 84 5.06 8.81 4.46
N CYS A 85 4.48 7.63 4.55
CA CYS A 85 3.20 7.31 3.90
C CYS A 85 2.14 8.35 4.25
N VAL A 86 1.29 8.71 3.29
CA VAL A 86 0.18 9.68 3.50
C VAL A 86 -0.80 9.26 4.62
N LEU A 87 -0.79 7.97 4.99
CA LEU A 87 -1.61 7.40 6.06
C LEU A 87 -0.88 7.30 7.41
N LEU A 88 0.39 7.70 7.47
CA LEU A 88 1.16 7.66 8.71
C LEU A 88 0.88 8.93 9.54
N VAL A 89 0.37 8.73 10.75
CA VAL A 89 0.11 9.77 11.75
C VAL A 89 0.69 9.29 13.06
N ASP A 90 1.55 10.07 13.70
CA ASP A 90 2.18 9.76 14.99
C ASP A 90 2.80 8.35 15.03
N ASN A 91 3.54 7.98 13.98
CA ASN A 91 4.13 6.67 13.76
C ASN A 91 3.11 5.50 13.72
N GLN A 92 1.84 5.78 13.53
CA GLN A 92 0.80 4.78 13.39
C GLN A 92 0.07 4.92 12.05
N CYS A 93 -0.32 3.79 11.47
CA CYS A 93 -1.12 3.79 10.24
C CYS A 93 -2.58 4.13 10.57
N SER A 94 -3.10 5.24 10.08
CA SER A 94 -4.51 5.65 10.26
C SER A 94 -5.52 4.67 9.64
N ALA A 95 -5.05 3.73 8.81
CA ALA A 95 -5.86 2.69 8.18
C ALA A 95 -5.33 1.28 8.47
N TYR A 96 -4.83 1.02 9.67
CA TYR A 96 -4.16 -0.23 10.01
C TYR A 96 -4.98 -1.48 9.66
N GLU A 97 -6.29 -1.48 9.96
CA GLU A 97 -7.19 -2.60 9.69
C GLU A 97 -7.43 -2.84 8.19
N ALA A 98 -7.32 -1.79 7.38
CA ALA A 98 -7.52 -1.84 5.94
C ALA A 98 -6.22 -1.87 5.13
N ARG A 99 -5.06 -2.09 5.78
CA ARG A 99 -3.75 -2.10 5.11
C ARG A 99 -3.74 -2.98 3.85
N PRO A 100 -3.16 -2.50 2.75
CA PRO A 100 -2.91 -3.29 1.55
C PRO A 100 -2.04 -4.52 1.80
N LEU A 101 -2.07 -5.49 0.89
CA LEU A 101 -1.25 -6.70 0.98
C LEU A 101 0.24 -6.39 1.05
N ALA A 102 0.71 -5.40 0.30
CA ALA A 102 2.11 -4.97 0.35
C ALA A 102 2.53 -4.53 1.76
N CYS A 103 1.67 -3.76 2.45
CA CYS A 103 1.92 -3.33 3.83
C CYS A 103 1.81 -4.49 4.84
N ARG A 104 0.95 -5.48 4.57
CA ARG A 104 0.83 -6.68 5.41
C ARG A 104 1.99 -7.65 5.20
N ALA A 105 2.55 -7.68 4.00
CA ALA A 105 3.75 -8.47 3.66
C ALA A 105 5.01 -7.89 4.30
N ALA A 106 5.11 -6.56 4.41
CA ALA A 106 6.26 -5.88 4.97
C ALA A 106 6.44 -6.27 6.45
N ASN A 107 7.47 -7.05 6.71
CA ASN A 107 7.82 -7.53 8.04
C ASN A 107 9.35 -7.62 8.19
N SER A 108 9.81 -7.66 9.41
CA SER A 108 11.21 -7.97 9.72
C SER A 108 11.33 -8.66 11.07
N VAL A 109 12.35 -9.46 11.23
CA VAL A 109 12.75 -10.06 12.49
C VAL A 109 13.77 -9.20 13.23
N ASP A 110 14.21 -8.08 12.62
CA ASP A 110 15.21 -7.15 13.18
C ASP A 110 14.79 -5.68 12.94
N ALA A 111 14.41 -4.99 14.02
CA ALA A 111 14.03 -3.58 13.95
C ALA A 111 15.23 -2.65 13.66
N THR A 112 16.42 -3.00 14.11
CA THR A 112 17.65 -2.22 13.88
C THR A 112 18.05 -2.28 12.41
N ALA A 113 17.89 -3.45 11.78
CA ALA A 113 18.09 -3.58 10.34
C ALA A 113 17.08 -2.75 9.54
N CYS A 114 15.82 -2.62 10.01
CA CYS A 114 14.83 -1.74 9.39
C CYS A 114 15.25 -0.27 9.46
N GLU A 115 15.75 0.20 10.59
CA GLU A 115 16.27 1.55 10.77
C GLU A 115 17.47 1.82 9.87
N ALA A 116 18.44 0.91 9.85
CA ALA A 116 19.60 0.99 8.97
C ALA A 116 19.22 0.98 7.49
N GLY A 117 18.25 0.16 7.09
CA GLY A 117 17.71 0.12 5.72
C GLY A 117 16.91 1.37 5.35
N HIS A 118 16.29 2.02 6.33
CA HIS A 118 15.68 3.34 6.11
C HIS A 118 16.74 4.41 5.87
N ALA A 119 17.85 4.40 6.59
CA ALA A 119 18.96 5.34 6.39
C ALA A 119 19.72 5.07 5.08
N ASP A 120 19.93 3.80 4.73
CA ASP A 120 20.65 3.37 3.53
C ASP A 120 19.92 2.23 2.82
N SER A 121 19.37 2.52 1.63
CA SER A 121 18.58 1.55 0.83
C SER A 121 19.37 0.35 0.31
N ASN A 122 20.69 0.35 0.42
CA ASN A 122 21.52 -0.79 0.03
C ASN A 122 21.63 -1.85 1.15
N ARG A 123 21.14 -1.52 2.34
CA ARG A 123 21.13 -2.45 3.47
C ARG A 123 20.03 -3.48 3.33
N SER A 124 20.39 -4.74 3.56
CA SER A 124 19.44 -5.84 3.60
C SER A 124 18.63 -5.82 4.90
N ILE A 125 17.33 -6.04 4.79
CA ILE A 125 16.42 -6.15 5.93
C ILE A 125 15.96 -7.60 5.99
N PRO A 126 16.26 -8.35 7.06
CA PRO A 126 15.81 -9.73 7.19
C PRO A 126 14.30 -9.78 7.40
N ALA A 127 13.63 -10.64 6.64
CA ALA A 127 12.18 -10.80 6.66
C ALA A 127 11.79 -12.25 6.95
N TYR A 128 10.61 -12.45 7.56
CA TYR A 128 10.01 -13.77 7.67
C TYR A 128 9.42 -14.16 6.31
N LEU A 129 10.17 -14.95 5.56
CA LEU A 129 9.91 -15.28 4.17
C LEU A 129 8.57 -16.01 3.92
N PRO A 130 8.09 -16.93 4.77
CA PRO A 130 6.79 -17.57 4.56
C PRO A 130 5.64 -16.56 4.47
N GLN A 131 5.60 -15.57 5.35
CA GLN A 131 4.59 -14.52 5.31
C GLN A 131 4.72 -13.67 4.04
N LEU A 132 5.94 -13.25 3.70
CA LEU A 132 6.21 -12.47 2.49
C LEU A 132 5.76 -13.23 1.24
N SER A 133 6.04 -14.53 1.15
CA SER A 133 5.65 -15.40 0.03
C SER A 133 4.13 -15.50 -0.12
N ILE A 134 3.39 -15.75 0.96
CA ILE A 134 1.92 -15.86 0.92
C ILE A 134 1.27 -14.57 0.42
N TYR A 135 1.70 -13.42 0.94
CA TYR A 135 1.18 -12.14 0.49
C TYR A 135 1.59 -11.82 -0.95
N GLY A 136 2.82 -12.16 -1.35
CA GLY A 136 3.31 -12.01 -2.72
C GLY A 136 2.48 -12.82 -3.71
N GLN A 137 2.28 -14.10 -3.48
CA GLN A 137 1.45 -14.97 -4.32
C GLN A 137 -0.01 -14.48 -4.40
N THR A 138 -0.58 -14.05 -3.28
CA THR A 138 -1.94 -13.50 -3.24
C THR A 138 -2.06 -12.25 -4.12
N ARG A 139 -1.08 -11.35 -4.05
CA ARG A 139 -1.03 -10.15 -4.90
C ARG A 139 -0.91 -10.51 -6.37
N ASP A 140 -0.07 -11.46 -6.71
CA ASP A 140 0.15 -11.88 -8.09
C ASP A 140 -1.11 -12.53 -8.69
N LEU A 141 -1.83 -13.34 -7.91
CA LEU A 141 -3.11 -13.90 -8.30
C LEU A 141 -4.17 -12.81 -8.54
N ILE A 142 -4.27 -11.83 -7.64
CA ILE A 142 -5.17 -10.68 -7.84
C ILE A 142 -4.80 -9.93 -9.12
N GLY A 143 -3.52 -9.68 -9.35
CA GLY A 143 -3.02 -9.04 -10.55
C GLY A 143 -3.37 -9.80 -11.83
N GLN A 144 -3.29 -11.12 -11.83
CA GLN A 144 -3.75 -11.96 -12.93
C GLN A 144 -5.23 -11.79 -13.22
N VAL A 145 -6.08 -11.93 -12.20
CA VAL A 145 -7.54 -11.78 -12.33
C VAL A 145 -7.91 -10.39 -12.84
N LEU A 146 -7.23 -9.35 -12.41
CA LEU A 146 -7.48 -7.99 -12.87
C LEU A 146 -7.11 -7.82 -14.34
N ARG A 147 -5.95 -8.32 -14.76
CA ARG A 147 -5.51 -8.26 -16.17
C ARG A 147 -6.49 -8.98 -17.10
N THR A 148 -6.97 -10.16 -16.74
CA THR A 148 -7.95 -10.91 -17.57
C THR A 148 -9.28 -10.17 -17.71
N ARG A 149 -9.56 -9.20 -16.83
CA ARG A 149 -10.78 -8.37 -16.86
C ARG A 149 -10.54 -6.97 -17.41
N GLY A 150 -9.38 -6.70 -18.02
CA GLY A 150 -9.02 -5.38 -18.54
C GLY A 150 -8.78 -4.32 -17.46
N GLY A 151 -8.54 -4.74 -16.21
CA GLY A 151 -8.22 -3.84 -15.13
C GLY A 151 -6.80 -3.27 -15.23
N PRO A 152 -6.52 -2.14 -14.59
CA PRO A 152 -5.19 -1.55 -14.57
C PRO A 152 -4.19 -2.46 -13.83
N GLY A 153 -2.92 -2.29 -14.17
CA GLY A 153 -1.81 -2.89 -13.44
C GLY A 153 -1.68 -2.35 -12.00
N PRO A 154 -0.56 -2.68 -11.34
CA PRO A 154 -0.28 -2.15 -10.00
C PRO A 154 -0.21 -0.61 -9.99
N LEU A 155 -0.81 0.02 -8.99
CA LEU A 155 -0.95 1.47 -8.85
C LEU A 155 -0.13 1.94 -7.64
N GLU A 156 0.43 3.15 -7.71
CA GLU A 156 1.03 3.78 -6.54
C GLU A 156 -0.09 4.26 -5.58
N LEU A 157 0.09 3.99 -4.27
CA LEU A 157 -0.94 4.17 -3.25
C LEU A 157 -1.52 5.58 -3.21
N SER A 158 -0.67 6.62 -3.18
CA SER A 158 -1.14 8.01 -3.00
C SER A 158 -1.93 8.46 -4.22
N ALA A 159 -1.45 8.14 -5.42
CA ALA A 159 -2.14 8.47 -6.67
C ALA A 159 -3.48 7.74 -6.80
N ALA A 160 -3.50 6.44 -6.50
CA ALA A 160 -4.72 5.63 -6.54
C ALA A 160 -5.74 6.09 -5.49
N LEU A 161 -5.27 6.39 -4.27
CA LEU A 161 -6.13 6.84 -3.18
C LEU A 161 -6.70 8.24 -3.47
N ALA A 162 -5.93 9.16 -4.05
CA ALA A 162 -6.43 10.46 -4.49
C ALA A 162 -7.62 10.34 -5.45
N ILE A 163 -7.55 9.38 -6.40
CA ILE A 163 -8.64 9.12 -7.34
C ILE A 163 -9.84 8.48 -6.62
N ALA A 164 -9.58 7.45 -5.79
CA ALA A 164 -10.62 6.71 -5.11
C ALA A 164 -11.41 7.58 -4.11
N LEU A 165 -10.75 8.53 -3.42
CA LEU A 165 -11.40 9.43 -2.47
C LEU A 165 -12.26 10.50 -3.16
N ARG A 166 -11.94 10.92 -4.40
CA ARG A 166 -12.78 11.83 -5.19
C ARG A 166 -14.04 11.16 -5.73
N ALA A 167 -13.96 9.87 -6.03
CA ALA A 167 -15.09 9.14 -6.57
C ALA A 167 -16.24 9.09 -5.53
N PRO A 168 -17.52 9.14 -5.95
CA PRO A 168 -18.62 8.88 -5.04
C PRO A 168 -18.44 7.53 -4.36
N ALA A 169 -18.93 7.40 -3.12
CA ALA A 169 -18.91 6.13 -2.41
C ALA A 169 -19.78 5.10 -3.17
N ALA A 170 -19.19 4.39 -4.10
CA ALA A 170 -19.83 3.28 -4.78
C ALA A 170 -19.53 1.98 -4.04
N PRO A 171 -20.49 1.04 -3.92
CA PRO A 171 -20.21 -0.29 -3.40
C PRO A 171 -19.07 -0.95 -4.20
N LEU A 172 -18.20 -1.67 -3.53
CA LEU A 172 -17.05 -2.37 -4.17
C LEU A 172 -17.49 -3.24 -5.36
N ALA A 173 -18.71 -3.80 -5.30
CA ALA A 173 -19.31 -4.61 -6.36
C ALA A 173 -19.76 -3.82 -7.60
N ALA A 174 -20.02 -2.53 -7.45
CA ALA A 174 -20.46 -1.64 -8.52
C ALA A 174 -19.33 -0.78 -9.09
N ALA A 175 -18.13 -0.87 -8.54
CA ALA A 175 -16.97 -0.16 -9.05
C ALA A 175 -16.64 -0.67 -10.46
N THR A 176 -16.90 0.14 -11.45
CA THR A 176 -16.46 -0.13 -12.81
C THR A 176 -14.93 -0.11 -12.85
N TRP A 177 -14.36 -1.23 -13.18
CA TRP A 177 -12.92 -1.46 -13.33
C TRP A 177 -12.40 -0.78 -14.60
N SER A 178 -12.60 0.52 -14.71
CA SER A 178 -12.09 1.26 -15.85
C SER A 178 -10.60 1.54 -15.64
N ALA A 179 -9.77 0.93 -16.48
CA ALA A 179 -8.35 1.26 -16.55
C ALA A 179 -8.15 2.77 -16.73
N ALA A 180 -8.98 3.42 -17.55
CA ALA A 180 -8.93 4.85 -17.84
C ALA A 180 -9.01 5.75 -16.59
N ALA A 181 -9.77 5.35 -15.55
CA ALA A 181 -9.86 6.12 -14.31
C ALA A 181 -8.55 6.15 -13.52
N TYR A 182 -7.66 5.18 -13.75
CA TYR A 182 -6.40 4.99 -13.03
C TYR A 182 -5.17 5.09 -13.95
N GLU A 183 -5.37 5.39 -15.22
CA GLU A 183 -4.25 5.57 -16.16
C GLU A 183 -3.42 6.79 -15.80
N ARG A 184 -2.13 6.64 -15.99
CA ARG A 184 -1.17 7.72 -15.86
C ARG A 184 -1.50 8.76 -16.94
N PRO A 185 -1.60 10.07 -16.60
CA PRO A 185 -1.75 11.08 -17.63
C PRO A 185 -0.62 10.96 -18.68
N PRO A 186 -0.90 11.13 -19.96
CA PRO A 186 0.09 11.02 -21.01
C PRO A 186 1.23 12.02 -20.78
N GLY A 187 2.46 11.56 -20.65
CA GLY A 187 3.65 12.41 -20.51
C GLY A 187 4.73 11.94 -19.55
N GLY A 188 4.57 10.85 -18.83
CA GLY A 188 5.59 10.32 -17.92
C GLY A 188 6.40 9.17 -18.56
N ARG A 189 7.47 9.48 -19.31
CA ARG A 189 8.55 8.52 -19.61
C ARG A 189 9.50 8.41 -18.42
#